data_cc4b926044e939d593b3143700e72bc8
#
_entry.id   cc4b926044e939d593b3143700e72bc8
#
_cell.length_a   1.000
_cell.length_b   1.000
_cell.length_c   1.000
_cell.angle_alpha   90.00
_cell.angle_beta   90.00
_cell.angle_gamma   90.00
#
_symmetry.space_group_name_H-M   'P 1'
#
loop_
_entity.id
_entity.type
_entity.pdbx_description
1 polymer ?
#
loop_
_entity_poly.entity_id
_entity_poly.type
_entity_poly.pdbx_seq_one_letter_code
_entity_poly.pdbx_strand_id
1 'polypeptide(L)'
;MRYVVLGGAGAMGRITVRDLFETARDSEILVADYNFKKAQKLARSYHSPRVKAAFVDVLDLQATARLLRGAFAVINSVQYEYNLHVMKAALKAGTHYLDLGGLFHMTRKQLKLHSRFKRSGLTAILGIGAAPGITNVLARFAADQLDRVREIHIRLGSVDKTKILNPPPLSSSYSIQTILEEFSYPPAVFTKGEFKFVQPMSGEDEIIFPAPVGRQYPMYTIHSEVATLPLTYRNKGIREVSFKIAFDRDFTGKVRFLRDIGLASEKPATVKGIKVVPRDLLVRLIRDLPKPTVKGPIREYEVIRVVAKGKKNGEAQTRIVDCHTRGMPKWGIGLDIDTGSPPSIAAQMLARGEIKVRGAIPAEVAVDPMPFFAELKKRNMEVRYRRLTG
;
A
#
# COMPACT_ATOMS: atom_id res chain seq x y z
N MET A 1 15.85 16.80 10.50
CA MET A 1 15.41 15.42 10.81
C MET A 1 15.92 14.50 9.72
N ARG A 2 16.16 13.19 9.96
CA ARG A 2 16.66 12.28 8.92
C ARG A 2 15.66 11.17 8.66
N TYR A 3 15.27 10.99 7.37
CA TYR A 3 14.46 9.88 6.90
C TYR A 3 15.28 8.92 6.04
N VAL A 4 15.08 7.62 6.20
CA VAL A 4 15.69 6.60 5.34
C VAL A 4 14.60 5.91 4.56
N VAL A 5 14.71 5.89 3.22
CA VAL A 5 13.78 5.19 2.33
C VAL A 5 14.50 3.97 1.78
N LEU A 6 14.15 2.77 2.27
CA LEU A 6 14.65 1.49 1.76
C LEU A 6 13.88 1.12 0.50
N GLY A 7 14.58 0.62 -0.53
CA GLY A 7 14.00 0.48 -1.86
C GLY A 7 13.69 1.84 -2.50
N GLY A 8 14.43 2.89 -2.07
CA GLY A 8 14.16 4.27 -2.43
C GLY A 8 14.29 4.60 -3.91
N ALA A 9 14.99 3.77 -4.68
CA ALA A 9 15.09 3.91 -6.14
C ALA A 9 14.07 3.03 -6.90
N GLY A 10 13.20 2.30 -6.18
CA GLY A 10 12.08 1.53 -6.71
C GLY A 10 10.89 2.41 -7.14
N ALA A 11 9.84 1.77 -7.68
CA ALA A 11 8.66 2.46 -8.20
C ALA A 11 7.99 3.35 -7.15
N MET A 12 7.67 2.81 -5.97
CA MET A 12 7.01 3.58 -4.90
C MET A 12 8.00 4.39 -4.09
N GLY A 13 9.21 3.83 -3.79
CA GLY A 13 10.23 4.52 -3.00
C GLY A 13 10.65 5.87 -3.58
N ARG A 14 10.80 5.97 -4.91
CA ARG A 14 11.13 7.23 -5.59
C ARG A 14 10.06 8.31 -5.40
N ILE A 15 8.80 7.91 -5.27
CA ILE A 15 7.68 8.84 -5.02
C ILE A 15 7.71 9.32 -3.57
N THR A 16 7.94 8.39 -2.63
CA THR A 16 8.16 8.74 -1.21
C THR A 16 9.33 9.72 -1.05
N VAL A 17 10.45 9.47 -1.74
CA VAL A 17 11.62 10.38 -1.74
C VAL A 17 11.23 11.74 -2.30
N ARG A 18 10.49 11.77 -3.43
CA ARG A 18 10.02 13.04 -4.04
C ARG A 18 9.12 13.80 -3.10
N ASP A 19 8.15 13.14 -2.48
CA ASP A 19 7.22 13.79 -1.56
C ASP A 19 7.94 14.36 -0.33
N LEU A 20 8.84 13.58 0.28
CA LEU A 20 9.68 14.06 1.39
C LEU A 20 10.53 15.26 0.97
N PHE A 21 11.11 15.25 -0.22
CA PHE A 21 11.93 16.34 -0.73
C PHE A 21 11.14 17.63 -0.87
N GLU A 22 9.92 17.57 -1.39
CA GLU A 22 9.06 18.73 -1.61
C GLU A 22 8.43 19.27 -0.32
N THR A 23 8.13 18.39 0.65
CA THR A 23 7.28 18.75 1.79
C THR A 23 8.01 18.77 3.14
N ALA A 24 9.09 18.00 3.31
CA ALA A 24 9.92 17.96 4.52
C ALA A 24 11.22 18.77 4.33
N ARG A 25 11.11 20.07 4.12
CA ARG A 25 12.22 20.94 3.64
C ARG A 25 13.46 20.94 4.53
N ASP A 26 13.31 20.81 5.85
CA ASP A 26 14.40 20.83 6.82
C ASP A 26 14.94 19.42 7.17
N SER A 27 14.69 18.45 6.29
CA SER A 27 15.05 17.08 6.54
C SER A 27 16.10 16.54 5.57
N GLU A 28 16.97 15.68 6.08
CA GLU A 28 17.86 14.84 5.26
C GLU A 28 17.12 13.59 4.82
N ILE A 29 17.28 13.19 3.57
CA ILE A 29 16.66 12.02 2.97
C ILE A 29 17.76 11.09 2.48
N LEU A 30 17.79 9.86 3.00
CA LEU A 30 18.72 8.83 2.55
C LEU A 30 17.96 7.84 1.64
N VAL A 31 18.30 7.86 0.37
CA VAL A 31 17.83 6.90 -0.63
C VAL A 31 18.67 5.64 -0.52
N ALA A 32 18.17 4.62 0.15
CA ALA A 32 18.88 3.37 0.36
C ALA A 32 18.30 2.26 -0.52
N ASP A 33 19.14 1.61 -1.32
CA ASP A 33 18.70 0.60 -2.29
C ASP A 33 19.79 -0.45 -2.50
N TYR A 34 19.38 -1.68 -2.82
CA TYR A 34 20.29 -2.73 -3.26
C TYR A 34 20.99 -2.35 -4.57
N ASN A 35 20.29 -1.66 -5.47
CA ASN A 35 20.87 -1.07 -6.66
C ASN A 35 21.42 0.33 -6.36
N PHE A 36 22.64 0.35 -5.80
CA PHE A 36 23.29 1.62 -5.43
C PHE A 36 23.41 2.62 -6.60
N LYS A 37 23.69 2.13 -7.83
CA LYS A 37 23.79 3.01 -9.02
C LYS A 37 22.48 3.74 -9.28
N LYS A 38 21.33 3.07 -9.16
CA LYS A 38 20.01 3.70 -9.31
C LYS A 38 19.74 4.69 -8.18
N ALA A 39 20.05 4.33 -6.93
CA ALA A 39 19.89 5.22 -5.78
C ALA A 39 20.73 6.50 -5.94
N GLN A 40 21.98 6.35 -6.37
CA GLN A 40 22.89 7.48 -6.61
C GLN A 40 22.40 8.38 -7.75
N LYS A 41 21.92 7.79 -8.87
CA LYS A 41 21.33 8.55 -9.98
C LYS A 41 20.12 9.36 -9.50
N LEU A 42 19.23 8.74 -8.72
CA LEU A 42 18.06 9.41 -8.16
C LEU A 42 18.46 10.54 -7.20
N ALA A 43 19.37 10.28 -6.25
CA ALA A 43 19.81 11.31 -5.32
C ALA A 43 20.42 12.52 -6.02
N ARG A 44 21.30 12.30 -7.01
CA ARG A 44 21.90 13.37 -7.80
C ARG A 44 20.90 14.22 -8.59
N SER A 45 19.80 13.62 -9.05
CA SER A 45 18.78 14.35 -9.83
C SER A 45 18.03 15.43 -9.04
N TYR A 46 18.13 15.42 -7.71
CA TYR A 46 17.56 16.49 -6.86
C TYR A 46 18.46 17.72 -6.74
N HIS A 47 19.71 17.64 -7.16
CA HIS A 47 20.69 18.75 -7.05
C HIS A 47 20.74 19.39 -5.66
N SER A 48 20.63 18.56 -4.60
CA SER A 48 20.51 19.01 -3.22
C SER A 48 21.35 18.17 -2.26
N PRO A 49 22.11 18.78 -1.33
CA PRO A 49 22.88 18.05 -0.34
C PRO A 49 22.01 17.31 0.68
N ARG A 50 20.70 17.64 0.74
CA ARG A 50 19.73 16.96 1.61
C ARG A 50 19.41 15.53 1.18
N VAL A 51 19.61 15.20 -0.11
CA VAL A 51 19.29 13.87 -0.65
C VAL A 51 20.57 13.12 -0.91
N LYS A 52 20.79 12.06 -0.14
CA LYS A 52 21.97 11.21 -0.23
C LYS A 52 21.60 9.78 -0.64
N ALA A 53 22.56 9.05 -1.17
CA ALA A 53 22.37 7.65 -1.55
C ALA A 53 23.22 6.72 -0.67
N ALA A 54 22.68 5.51 -0.40
CA ALA A 54 23.43 4.44 0.24
C ALA A 54 23.11 3.09 -0.39
N PHE A 55 24.08 2.17 -0.34
CA PHE A 55 23.84 0.75 -0.58
C PHE A 55 23.25 0.10 0.66
N VAL A 56 22.28 -0.80 0.47
CA VAL A 56 21.76 -1.66 1.53
C VAL A 56 21.31 -2.99 0.97
N ASP A 57 21.75 -4.07 1.61
CA ASP A 57 21.08 -5.36 1.53
C ASP A 57 20.26 -5.53 2.82
N VAL A 58 18.94 -5.52 2.70
CA VAL A 58 18.03 -5.62 3.84
C VAL A 58 18.08 -6.99 4.53
N LEU A 59 18.68 -8.00 3.91
CA LEU A 59 18.93 -9.30 4.51
C LEU A 59 20.10 -9.25 5.50
N ASP A 60 21.07 -8.33 5.34
CA ASP A 60 22.07 -8.04 6.37
C ASP A 60 21.46 -7.15 7.45
N LEU A 61 20.95 -7.81 8.49
CA LEU A 61 20.35 -7.15 9.67
C LEU A 61 21.30 -6.15 10.33
N GLN A 62 22.60 -6.47 10.43
CA GLN A 62 23.56 -5.63 11.12
C GLN A 62 23.91 -4.39 10.30
N ALA A 63 24.16 -4.55 9.00
CA ALA A 63 24.42 -3.44 8.11
C ALA A 63 23.19 -2.51 8.00
N THR A 64 21.99 -3.08 7.86
CA THR A 64 20.75 -2.31 7.86
C THR A 64 20.56 -1.54 9.17
N ALA A 65 20.77 -2.16 10.33
CA ALA A 65 20.65 -1.47 11.61
C ALA A 65 21.70 -0.35 11.76
N ARG A 66 22.94 -0.55 11.30
CA ARG A 66 23.97 0.51 11.28
C ARG A 66 23.54 1.70 10.41
N LEU A 67 22.99 1.42 9.22
CA LEU A 67 22.49 2.46 8.30
C LEU A 67 21.38 3.30 8.92
N LEU A 68 20.49 2.68 9.70
CA LEU A 68 19.34 3.31 10.31
C LEU A 68 19.67 4.10 11.58
N ARG A 69 20.85 3.94 12.19
CA ARG A 69 21.22 4.68 13.42
C ARG A 69 21.14 6.19 13.22
N GLY A 70 20.48 6.88 14.16
CA GLY A 70 20.28 8.33 14.13
C GLY A 70 19.22 8.79 13.11
N ALA A 71 18.60 7.88 12.37
CA ALA A 71 17.43 8.22 11.59
C ALA A 71 16.19 8.34 12.49
N PHE A 72 15.34 9.33 12.21
CA PHE A 72 14.05 9.46 12.86
C PHE A 72 13.11 8.31 12.47
N ALA A 73 12.97 8.07 11.19
CA ALA A 73 12.12 7.00 10.68
C ALA A 73 12.73 6.33 9.45
N VAL A 74 12.47 5.04 9.33
CA VAL A 74 12.67 4.26 8.10
C VAL A 74 11.33 4.02 7.43
N ILE A 75 11.28 4.31 6.13
CA ILE A 75 10.17 3.98 5.25
C ILE A 75 10.60 2.80 4.38
N ASN A 76 9.97 1.67 4.58
CA ASN A 76 10.30 0.42 3.92
C ASN A 76 9.44 0.26 2.66
N SER A 77 10.03 0.48 1.49
CA SER A 77 9.43 0.33 0.17
C SER A 77 10.03 -0.86 -0.62
N VAL A 78 10.68 -1.81 0.06
CA VAL A 78 11.09 -3.08 -0.53
C VAL A 78 9.95 -4.09 -0.51
N GLN A 79 10.14 -5.27 -1.13
CA GLN A 79 9.15 -6.33 -1.10
C GLN A 79 8.75 -6.68 0.34
N TYR A 80 7.47 -6.91 0.55
CA TYR A 80 6.88 -7.13 1.88
C TYR A 80 7.44 -8.35 2.61
N GLU A 81 7.99 -9.30 1.91
CA GLU A 81 8.65 -10.50 2.48
C GLU A 81 9.77 -10.13 3.45
N TYR A 82 10.42 -8.99 3.23
CA TYR A 82 11.50 -8.47 4.07
C TYR A 82 11.04 -7.59 5.22
N ASN A 83 9.73 -7.31 5.36
CA ASN A 83 9.21 -6.41 6.39
C ASN A 83 9.71 -6.77 7.80
N LEU A 84 9.69 -8.06 8.19
CA LEU A 84 10.16 -8.49 9.51
C LEU A 84 11.67 -8.28 9.72
N HIS A 85 12.48 -8.41 8.66
CA HIS A 85 13.92 -8.14 8.73
C HIS A 85 14.17 -6.66 9.00
N VAL A 86 13.51 -5.79 8.23
CA VAL A 86 13.63 -4.34 8.40
C VAL A 86 13.06 -3.87 9.75
N MET A 87 11.93 -4.43 10.22
CA MET A 87 11.39 -4.12 11.56
C MET A 87 12.37 -4.49 12.68
N LYS A 88 13.06 -5.64 12.57
CA LYS A 88 14.10 -6.03 13.54
C LYS A 88 15.30 -5.08 13.48
N ALA A 89 15.72 -4.64 12.30
CA ALA A 89 16.79 -3.66 12.13
C ALA A 89 16.40 -2.29 12.72
N ALA A 90 15.16 -1.83 12.48
CA ALA A 90 14.61 -0.59 13.02
C ALA A 90 14.59 -0.61 14.57
N LEU A 91 14.12 -1.72 15.18
CA LEU A 91 14.16 -1.91 16.63
C LEU A 91 15.61 -1.82 17.18
N LYS A 92 16.55 -2.47 16.50
CA LYS A 92 17.99 -2.46 16.92
C LYS A 92 18.61 -1.07 16.78
N ALA A 93 18.16 -0.28 15.80
CA ALA A 93 18.64 1.08 15.55
C ALA A 93 17.97 2.15 16.42
N GLY A 94 16.85 1.84 17.08
CA GLY A 94 16.04 2.83 17.79
C GLY A 94 15.28 3.78 16.84
N THR A 95 14.80 3.28 15.70
CA THR A 95 14.22 4.07 14.61
C THR A 95 12.74 3.71 14.43
N HIS A 96 11.88 4.71 14.21
CA HIS A 96 10.49 4.48 13.83
C HIS A 96 10.41 3.78 12.46
N TYR A 97 9.35 2.97 12.25
CA TYR A 97 9.18 2.15 11.05
C TYR A 97 7.85 2.42 10.38
N LEU A 98 7.86 2.48 9.05
CA LEU A 98 6.66 2.53 8.20
C LEU A 98 6.87 1.59 7.01
N ASP A 99 5.79 0.95 6.52
CA ASP A 99 5.80 0.17 5.29
C ASP A 99 4.55 0.38 4.44
N LEU A 100 4.55 -0.18 3.24
CA LEU A 100 3.45 -0.09 2.28
C LEU A 100 2.42 -1.23 2.44
N GLY A 101 2.65 -2.13 3.38
CA GLY A 101 1.80 -3.29 3.65
C GLY A 101 2.54 -4.62 3.55
N GLY A 102 1.85 -5.71 3.89
CA GLY A 102 2.44 -7.04 3.95
C GLY A 102 1.42 -8.14 3.65
N LEU A 103 0.40 -7.87 2.86
CA LEU A 103 -0.73 -8.75 2.66
C LEU A 103 -1.30 -9.24 4.01
N PHE A 104 -2.26 -10.14 4.00
CA PHE A 104 -2.89 -10.64 5.22
C PHE A 104 -1.90 -11.33 6.17
N HIS A 105 -1.11 -12.25 5.63
CA HIS A 105 -0.28 -13.14 6.45
C HIS A 105 0.92 -12.43 7.08
N MET A 106 1.62 -11.59 6.33
CA MET A 106 2.78 -10.87 6.84
C MET A 106 2.36 -9.82 7.87
N THR A 107 1.26 -9.08 7.61
CA THR A 107 0.71 -8.11 8.56
C THR A 107 0.39 -8.75 9.91
N ARG A 108 -0.19 -9.97 9.91
CA ARG A 108 -0.43 -10.75 11.15
C ARG A 108 0.87 -11.10 11.89
N LYS A 109 1.95 -11.38 11.17
CA LYS A 109 3.28 -11.62 11.77
C LYS A 109 3.88 -10.33 12.33
N GLN A 110 3.76 -9.22 11.61
CA GLN A 110 4.26 -7.91 12.03
C GLN A 110 3.59 -7.40 13.30
N LEU A 111 2.26 -7.58 13.45
CA LEU A 111 1.52 -7.22 14.67
C LEU A 111 2.06 -7.89 15.93
N LYS A 112 2.66 -9.09 15.84
CA LYS A 112 3.30 -9.78 16.98
C LYS A 112 4.51 -9.00 17.56
N LEU A 113 5.06 -8.03 16.81
CA LEU A 113 6.13 -7.17 17.29
C LEU A 113 5.63 -5.94 18.08
N HIS A 114 4.30 -5.78 18.25
CA HIS A 114 3.67 -4.63 18.92
C HIS A 114 4.34 -4.32 20.27
N SER A 115 4.41 -5.29 21.16
CA SER A 115 4.95 -5.09 22.50
C SER A 115 6.44 -4.72 22.51
N ARG A 116 7.21 -5.20 21.53
CA ARG A 116 8.63 -4.84 21.40
C ARG A 116 8.80 -3.37 20.99
N PHE A 117 8.08 -2.92 19.96
CA PHE A 117 8.08 -1.51 19.57
C PHE A 117 7.57 -0.61 20.69
N LYS A 118 6.50 -1.01 21.39
CA LYS A 118 5.93 -0.25 22.52
C LYS A 118 6.92 -0.07 23.64
N ARG A 119 7.60 -1.15 24.08
CA ARG A 119 8.62 -1.06 25.14
C ARG A 119 9.85 -0.22 24.75
N SER A 120 10.18 -0.17 23.47
CA SER A 120 11.26 0.67 22.95
C SER A 120 10.86 2.13 22.73
N GLY A 121 9.61 2.53 23.04
CA GLY A 121 9.11 3.88 22.78
C GLY A 121 8.94 4.20 21.28
N LEU A 122 8.96 3.18 20.43
CA LEU A 122 8.92 3.32 18.98
C LEU A 122 7.53 3.06 18.40
N THR A 123 7.28 3.64 17.24
CA THR A 123 6.09 3.41 16.43
C THR A 123 6.47 2.69 15.15
N ALA A 124 5.78 1.60 14.83
CA ALA A 124 5.80 0.97 13.53
C ALA A 124 4.40 1.05 12.93
N ILE A 125 4.22 1.79 11.84
CA ILE A 125 2.95 1.90 11.11
C ILE A 125 2.95 0.84 10.02
N LEU A 126 2.03 -0.11 10.14
CA LEU A 126 1.92 -1.24 9.23
C LEU A 126 0.91 -0.93 8.13
N GLY A 127 1.39 -0.86 6.90
CA GLY A 127 0.56 -0.60 5.73
C GLY A 127 0.05 0.84 5.67
N ILE A 128 0.85 1.73 5.10
CA ILE A 128 0.47 3.14 4.89
C ILE A 128 0.74 3.56 3.44
N GLY A 129 0.07 2.88 2.50
CA GLY A 129 0.00 3.19 1.08
C GLY A 129 -1.43 3.58 0.68
N ALA A 130 -1.85 3.16 -0.51
CA ALA A 130 -3.25 3.29 -0.96
C ALA A 130 -4.12 2.23 -0.30
N ALA A 131 -3.78 0.96 -0.54
CA ALA A 131 -4.41 -0.23 0.01
C ALA A 131 -3.32 -1.27 0.36
N PRO A 132 -2.99 -1.44 1.64
CA PRO A 132 -3.50 -0.76 2.84
C PRO A 132 -2.95 0.67 3.02
N GLY A 133 -3.67 1.44 3.81
CA GLY A 133 -3.26 2.79 4.21
C GLY A 133 -4.40 3.79 4.08
N ILE A 134 -4.59 4.41 2.92
CA ILE A 134 -5.75 5.30 2.68
C ILE A 134 -7.04 4.55 3.01
N THR A 135 -7.20 3.31 2.54
CA THR A 135 -8.33 2.42 2.85
C THR A 135 -8.62 2.32 4.34
N ASN A 136 -7.58 2.11 5.16
CA ASN A 136 -7.69 1.98 6.61
C ASN A 136 -8.12 3.29 7.28
N VAL A 137 -7.57 4.43 6.83
CA VAL A 137 -7.90 5.75 7.39
C VAL A 137 -9.32 6.16 6.99
N LEU A 138 -9.76 5.85 5.77
CA LEU A 138 -11.17 6.03 5.35
C LEU A 138 -12.11 5.16 6.19
N ALA A 139 -11.71 3.90 6.46
CA ALA A 139 -12.48 2.98 7.30
C ALA A 139 -12.60 3.51 8.74
N ARG A 140 -11.51 4.05 9.31
CA ARG A 140 -11.54 4.74 10.61
C ARG A 140 -12.52 5.89 10.59
N PHE A 141 -12.41 6.80 9.63
CA PHE A 141 -13.30 7.97 9.53
C PHE A 141 -14.77 7.57 9.45
N ALA A 142 -15.10 6.53 8.68
CA ALA A 142 -16.47 6.03 8.56
C ALA A 142 -16.97 5.36 9.86
N ALA A 143 -16.13 4.48 10.44
CA ALA A 143 -16.47 3.68 11.60
C ALA A 143 -16.56 4.49 12.91
N ASP A 144 -15.76 5.55 13.05
CA ASP A 144 -15.76 6.39 14.25
C ASP A 144 -17.02 7.23 14.39
N GLN A 145 -17.76 7.43 13.29
CA GLN A 145 -19.06 8.11 13.29
C GLN A 145 -20.23 7.20 13.71
N LEU A 146 -19.98 5.91 13.93
CA LEU A 146 -20.98 4.93 14.35
C LEU A 146 -20.70 4.46 15.78
N ASP A 147 -21.76 4.26 16.57
CA ASP A 147 -21.65 3.72 17.93
C ASP A 147 -21.38 2.21 17.89
N ARG A 148 -22.02 1.51 16.94
CA ARG A 148 -21.76 0.12 16.60
C ARG A 148 -21.43 0.00 15.11
N VAL A 149 -20.43 -0.81 14.79
CA VAL A 149 -20.01 -1.09 13.42
C VAL A 149 -20.23 -2.57 13.15
N ARG A 150 -21.09 -2.88 12.19
CA ARG A 150 -21.39 -4.27 11.82
C ARG A 150 -20.58 -4.72 10.62
N GLU A 151 -20.44 -3.85 9.61
CA GLU A 151 -19.81 -4.18 8.34
C GLU A 151 -18.85 -3.08 7.89
N ILE A 152 -17.71 -3.47 7.33
CA ILE A 152 -16.78 -2.59 6.61
C ILE A 152 -16.42 -3.27 5.29
N HIS A 153 -16.76 -2.63 4.17
CA HIS A 153 -16.47 -3.12 2.83
C HIS A 153 -15.61 -2.12 2.08
N ILE A 154 -14.47 -2.58 1.57
CA ILE A 154 -13.53 -1.78 0.79
C ILE A 154 -13.62 -2.22 -0.67
N ARG A 155 -13.74 -1.24 -1.57
CA ARG A 155 -13.86 -1.45 -3.01
C ARG A 155 -13.00 -0.45 -3.74
N LEU A 156 -12.18 -0.92 -4.66
CA LEU A 156 -11.34 -0.09 -5.50
C LEU A 156 -11.72 -0.27 -6.96
N GLY A 157 -11.72 0.84 -7.68
CA GLY A 157 -11.89 0.84 -9.13
C GLY A 157 -11.09 1.98 -9.75
N SER A 158 -10.48 1.70 -10.88
CA SER A 158 -9.64 2.65 -11.61
C SER A 158 -9.90 2.62 -13.11
N VAL A 159 -9.48 3.68 -13.81
CA VAL A 159 -9.45 3.74 -15.26
C VAL A 159 -8.24 4.54 -15.73
N ASP A 160 -7.51 3.99 -16.69
CA ASP A 160 -6.45 4.68 -17.40
C ASP A 160 -6.97 5.17 -18.76
N LYS A 161 -6.97 6.49 -18.95
CA LYS A 161 -7.31 7.17 -20.21
C LYS A 161 -6.07 7.80 -20.85
N THR A 162 -4.90 7.40 -20.42
CA THR A 162 -3.62 7.86 -20.96
C THR A 162 -3.46 7.30 -22.38
N LYS A 163 -3.07 8.16 -23.33
CA LYS A 163 -2.78 7.72 -24.68
C LYS A 163 -1.39 7.04 -24.71
N ILE A 164 -1.37 5.73 -24.84
CA ILE A 164 -0.16 4.93 -24.89
C ILE A 164 0.10 4.52 -26.35
N LEU A 165 1.31 4.80 -26.84
CA LEU A 165 1.81 4.28 -28.11
C LEU A 165 2.55 2.98 -27.81
N ASN A 166 2.30 1.93 -28.62
CA ASN A 166 2.93 0.62 -28.45
C ASN A 166 2.78 0.06 -27.04
N PRO A 167 1.53 -0.19 -26.57
CA PRO A 167 1.32 -0.76 -25.25
C PRO A 167 1.98 -2.13 -25.17
N PRO A 168 2.72 -2.45 -24.08
CA PRO A 168 3.28 -3.77 -23.90
C PRO A 168 2.15 -4.81 -23.72
N PRO A 169 2.40 -6.09 -24.00
CA PRO A 169 1.39 -7.14 -23.85
C PRO A 169 0.79 -7.22 -22.45
N LEU A 170 1.58 -6.86 -21.44
CA LEU A 170 1.16 -6.76 -20.05
C LEU A 170 1.90 -5.59 -19.38
N SER A 171 1.16 -4.70 -18.74
CA SER A 171 1.72 -3.64 -17.89
C SER A 171 0.98 -3.61 -16.56
N SER A 172 1.67 -3.26 -15.50
CA SER A 172 1.10 -3.15 -14.16
C SER A 172 1.48 -1.81 -13.55
N SER A 173 0.58 -1.23 -12.77
CA SER A 173 0.81 0.01 -12.04
C SER A 173 1.72 -0.19 -10.83
N TYR A 174 1.77 -1.40 -10.25
CA TYR A 174 2.62 -1.75 -9.11
C TYR A 174 3.30 -3.11 -9.32
N SER A 175 3.86 -3.69 -8.26
CA SER A 175 4.62 -4.93 -8.32
C SER A 175 3.85 -6.07 -8.98
N ILE A 176 4.28 -6.51 -10.16
CA ILE A 176 3.70 -7.67 -10.85
C ILE A 176 3.76 -8.94 -9.99
N GLN A 177 4.81 -9.10 -9.17
CA GLN A 177 4.89 -10.20 -8.22
C GLN A 177 3.72 -10.16 -7.23
N THR A 178 3.45 -8.99 -6.63
CA THR A 178 2.32 -8.81 -5.71
C THR A 178 0.98 -9.09 -6.39
N ILE A 179 0.80 -8.63 -7.63
CA ILE A 179 -0.40 -8.91 -8.42
C ILE A 179 -0.58 -10.42 -8.63
N LEU A 180 0.49 -11.15 -9.01
CA LEU A 180 0.42 -12.60 -9.18
C LEU A 180 0.03 -13.31 -7.87
N GLU A 181 0.50 -12.83 -6.73
CA GLU A 181 0.12 -13.34 -5.40
C GLU A 181 -1.33 -13.03 -5.05
N GLU A 182 -1.80 -11.80 -5.32
CA GLU A 182 -3.19 -11.40 -5.14
C GLU A 182 -4.16 -12.24 -5.99
N PHE A 183 -3.72 -12.65 -7.18
CA PHE A 183 -4.49 -13.50 -8.07
C PHE A 183 -4.40 -15.00 -7.75
N SER A 184 -3.48 -15.41 -6.88
CA SER A 184 -3.17 -16.82 -6.60
C SER A 184 -3.49 -17.23 -5.17
N TYR A 185 -3.24 -16.37 -4.18
CA TYR A 185 -3.46 -16.73 -2.80
C TYR A 185 -4.92 -16.56 -2.37
N PRO A 186 -5.48 -17.52 -1.61
CA PRO A 186 -6.82 -17.38 -1.08
C PRO A 186 -6.99 -16.12 -0.23
N PRO A 187 -7.85 -15.17 -0.64
CA PRO A 187 -8.11 -13.98 0.15
C PRO A 187 -8.84 -14.30 1.44
N ALA A 188 -8.43 -13.63 2.52
CA ALA A 188 -9.18 -13.65 3.75
C ALA A 188 -10.40 -12.72 3.62
N VAL A 189 -11.54 -13.15 4.14
CA VAL A 189 -12.72 -12.35 4.46
C VAL A 189 -13.05 -12.55 5.92
N PHE A 190 -13.59 -11.51 6.56
CA PHE A 190 -14.15 -11.66 7.91
C PHE A 190 -15.66 -11.66 7.79
N THR A 191 -16.30 -12.77 8.13
CA THR A 191 -17.74 -12.96 7.97
C THR A 191 -18.33 -13.69 9.15
N LYS A 192 -19.52 -13.25 9.62
CA LYS A 192 -20.21 -13.75 10.83
C LYS A 192 -19.32 -13.71 12.09
N GLY A 193 -18.32 -12.84 12.11
CA GLY A 193 -17.36 -12.67 13.22
C GLY A 193 -16.15 -13.60 13.17
N GLU A 194 -15.88 -14.27 12.05
CA GLU A 194 -14.78 -15.22 11.88
C GLU A 194 -14.03 -14.97 10.57
N PHE A 195 -12.74 -15.31 10.56
CA PHE A 195 -11.95 -15.30 9.33
C PHE A 195 -12.24 -16.54 8.50
N LYS A 196 -12.51 -16.32 7.21
CA LYS A 196 -12.62 -17.38 6.20
C LYS A 196 -11.74 -17.04 5.02
N PHE A 197 -11.33 -18.06 4.27
CA PHE A 197 -10.59 -17.90 3.04
C PHE A 197 -11.47 -18.29 1.87
N VAL A 198 -11.48 -17.45 0.85
CA VAL A 198 -12.29 -17.66 -0.36
C VAL A 198 -11.38 -17.85 -1.57
N GLN A 199 -11.94 -18.23 -2.71
CA GLN A 199 -11.19 -18.36 -3.95
C GLN A 199 -10.67 -16.99 -4.40
N PRO A 200 -9.40 -16.87 -4.83
CA PRO A 200 -8.90 -15.62 -5.38
C PRO A 200 -9.67 -15.23 -6.62
N MET A 201 -9.90 -13.93 -6.79
CA MET A 201 -10.66 -13.35 -7.90
C MET A 201 -12.10 -13.86 -8.03
N SER A 202 -12.69 -14.33 -6.93
CA SER A 202 -14.11 -14.68 -6.86
C SER A 202 -14.97 -13.52 -6.35
N GLY A 203 -16.29 -13.73 -6.34
CA GLY A 203 -17.24 -12.80 -5.71
C GLY A 203 -17.28 -11.45 -6.39
N GLU A 204 -17.29 -11.42 -7.73
CA GLU A 204 -17.41 -10.18 -8.50
C GLU A 204 -18.68 -9.42 -8.11
N ASP A 205 -18.52 -8.13 -7.79
CA ASP A 205 -19.60 -7.17 -7.55
C ASP A 205 -19.68 -6.22 -8.76
N GLU A 206 -20.88 -5.83 -9.19
CA GLU A 206 -21.03 -4.68 -10.07
C GLU A 206 -21.15 -3.40 -9.23
N ILE A 207 -20.23 -2.47 -9.41
CA ILE A 207 -20.24 -1.17 -8.71
C ILE A 207 -20.09 -0.03 -9.69
N ILE A 208 -20.97 0.98 -9.54
CA ILE A 208 -20.84 2.25 -10.26
C ILE A 208 -20.10 3.23 -9.34
N PHE A 209 -18.86 3.50 -9.71
CA PHE A 209 -18.06 4.56 -9.09
C PHE A 209 -18.37 5.92 -9.73
N PRO A 210 -18.07 7.04 -9.06
CA PRO A 210 -18.16 8.36 -9.66
C PRO A 210 -17.30 8.47 -10.95
N ALA A 211 -17.76 9.30 -11.87
CA ALA A 211 -16.99 9.61 -13.07
C ALA A 211 -15.61 10.20 -12.71
N PRO A 212 -14.56 9.89 -13.48
CA PRO A 212 -14.55 9.19 -14.76
C PRO A 212 -14.39 7.67 -14.67
N VAL A 213 -14.31 7.07 -13.46
CA VAL A 213 -14.10 5.63 -13.23
C VAL A 213 -15.28 4.80 -13.72
N GLY A 214 -16.51 5.16 -13.33
CA GLY A 214 -17.73 4.54 -13.83
C GLY A 214 -17.95 3.12 -13.33
N ARG A 215 -18.50 2.26 -14.17
CA ARG A 215 -18.84 0.86 -13.88
C ARG A 215 -17.59 0.01 -13.78
N GLN A 216 -17.45 -0.72 -12.67
CA GLN A 216 -16.33 -1.60 -12.38
C GLN A 216 -16.81 -2.92 -11.77
N TYR A 217 -15.95 -3.93 -11.79
CA TYR A 217 -16.26 -5.29 -11.33
C TYR A 217 -15.20 -5.78 -10.33
N PRO A 218 -15.16 -5.23 -9.10
CA PRO A 218 -14.16 -5.62 -8.11
C PRO A 218 -14.38 -7.07 -7.63
N MET A 219 -13.26 -7.77 -7.45
CA MET A 219 -13.17 -9.16 -7.02
C MET A 219 -12.33 -9.28 -5.74
N TYR A 220 -12.49 -10.38 -4.99
CA TYR A 220 -11.68 -10.67 -3.83
C TYR A 220 -10.23 -10.87 -4.20
N THR A 221 -9.35 -10.12 -3.55
CA THR A 221 -7.90 -10.33 -3.53
C THR A 221 -7.39 -10.32 -2.09
N ILE A 222 -6.22 -10.93 -1.85
CA ILE A 222 -5.65 -10.97 -0.50
C ILE A 222 -5.08 -9.60 -0.12
N HIS A 223 -5.54 -9.06 1.02
CA HIS A 223 -5.15 -7.73 1.47
C HIS A 223 -5.00 -7.62 3.00
N SER A 224 -4.23 -6.62 3.44
CA SER A 224 -3.88 -6.40 4.85
C SER A 224 -5.02 -5.86 5.70
N GLU A 225 -5.96 -5.11 5.12
CA GLU A 225 -7.06 -4.45 5.85
C GLU A 225 -7.93 -5.48 6.56
N VAL A 226 -8.14 -6.64 5.92
CA VAL A 226 -8.91 -7.73 6.55
C VAL A 226 -8.15 -8.34 7.73
N ALA A 227 -6.82 -8.20 7.81
CA ALA A 227 -6.04 -8.65 8.96
C ALA A 227 -6.18 -7.75 10.19
N THR A 228 -6.53 -6.47 10.01
CA THR A 228 -6.45 -5.45 11.07
C THR A 228 -7.81 -4.89 11.48
N LEU A 229 -8.67 -4.49 10.54
CA LEU A 229 -9.96 -3.87 10.82
C LEU A 229 -10.87 -4.72 11.74
N PRO A 230 -10.97 -6.07 11.59
CA PRO A 230 -11.75 -6.88 12.51
C PRO A 230 -11.23 -6.82 13.95
N LEU A 231 -9.93 -6.72 14.14
CA LEU A 231 -9.30 -6.62 15.46
C LEU A 231 -9.55 -5.25 16.08
N THR A 232 -9.39 -4.19 15.27
CA THR A 232 -9.57 -2.79 15.69
C THR A 232 -11.00 -2.51 16.11
N TYR A 233 -12.00 -3.01 15.37
CA TYR A 233 -13.41 -2.72 15.62
C TYR A 233 -14.17 -3.84 16.35
N ARG A 234 -13.47 -4.80 16.94
CA ARG A 234 -14.07 -5.90 17.70
C ARG A 234 -15.04 -5.40 18.77
N ASN A 235 -14.63 -4.38 19.53
CA ASN A 235 -15.42 -3.81 20.63
C ASN A 235 -16.63 -2.99 20.14
N LYS A 236 -16.66 -2.58 18.85
CA LYS A 236 -17.82 -1.94 18.22
C LYS A 236 -18.80 -2.96 17.61
N GLY A 237 -18.49 -4.27 17.65
CA GLY A 237 -19.38 -5.34 17.20
C GLY A 237 -19.25 -5.71 15.73
N ILE A 238 -18.08 -5.51 15.13
CA ILE A 238 -17.81 -5.89 13.72
C ILE A 238 -18.10 -7.36 13.45
N ARG A 239 -18.77 -7.65 12.34
CA ARG A 239 -19.13 -9.00 11.90
C ARG A 239 -18.67 -9.30 10.49
N GLU A 240 -18.54 -8.27 9.64
CA GLU A 240 -18.18 -8.43 8.22
C GLU A 240 -17.08 -7.42 7.85
N VAL A 241 -15.98 -7.91 7.26
CA VAL A 241 -14.96 -7.09 6.61
C VAL A 241 -14.55 -7.77 5.32
N SER A 242 -14.55 -6.99 4.23
CA SER A 242 -14.10 -7.49 2.92
C SER A 242 -13.36 -6.44 2.13
N PHE A 243 -12.41 -6.91 1.35
CA PHE A 243 -11.66 -6.13 0.39
C PHE A 243 -11.85 -6.69 -1.02
N LYS A 244 -12.11 -5.84 -2.00
CA LYS A 244 -12.17 -6.20 -3.41
C LYS A 244 -11.60 -5.07 -4.27
N ILE A 245 -10.90 -5.44 -5.34
CA ILE A 245 -10.33 -4.50 -6.31
C ILE A 245 -10.75 -4.90 -7.72
N ALA A 246 -11.02 -3.91 -8.56
CA ALA A 246 -11.26 -4.09 -9.98
C ALA A 246 -9.97 -3.84 -10.76
N PHE A 247 -9.68 -4.73 -11.69
CA PHE A 247 -8.68 -4.56 -12.72
C PHE A 247 -9.35 -4.49 -14.09
N ASP A 248 -8.65 -3.95 -15.07
CA ASP A 248 -9.08 -4.04 -16.46
C ASP A 248 -9.37 -5.50 -16.87
N ARG A 249 -10.42 -5.73 -17.67
CA ARG A 249 -10.83 -7.10 -18.01
C ARG A 249 -9.82 -7.85 -18.86
N ASP A 250 -9.15 -7.18 -19.80
CA ASP A 250 -8.09 -7.78 -20.62
C ASP A 250 -6.89 -8.15 -19.76
N PHE A 251 -6.47 -7.23 -18.89
CA PHE A 251 -5.41 -7.50 -17.90
C PHE A 251 -5.76 -8.67 -17.00
N THR A 252 -6.97 -8.70 -16.45
CA THR A 252 -7.48 -9.78 -15.60
C THR A 252 -7.44 -11.12 -16.33
N GLY A 253 -7.88 -11.17 -17.57
CA GLY A 253 -7.85 -12.38 -18.41
C GLY A 253 -6.44 -12.90 -18.63
N LYS A 254 -5.50 -12.01 -18.95
CA LYS A 254 -4.08 -12.35 -19.15
C LYS A 254 -3.42 -12.88 -17.88
N VAL A 255 -3.59 -12.22 -16.75
CA VAL A 255 -2.99 -12.67 -15.48
C VAL A 255 -3.61 -13.98 -15.01
N ARG A 256 -4.93 -14.15 -15.17
CA ARG A 256 -5.61 -15.42 -14.89
C ARG A 256 -5.05 -16.55 -15.75
N PHE A 257 -4.91 -16.33 -17.04
CA PHE A 257 -4.31 -17.30 -17.95
C PHE A 257 -2.89 -17.71 -17.52
N LEU A 258 -2.01 -16.73 -17.24
CA LEU A 258 -0.64 -16.99 -16.78
C LEU A 258 -0.61 -17.78 -15.46
N ARG A 259 -1.53 -17.48 -14.53
CA ARG A 259 -1.69 -18.24 -13.29
C ARG A 259 -2.13 -19.70 -13.57
N ASP A 260 -3.16 -19.86 -14.39
CA ASP A 260 -3.81 -21.16 -14.60
C ASP A 260 -2.92 -22.15 -15.35
N ILE A 261 -2.01 -21.67 -16.22
CA ILE A 261 -0.95 -22.51 -16.83
C ILE A 261 0.25 -22.73 -15.91
N GLY A 262 0.22 -22.21 -14.65
CA GLY A 262 1.25 -22.47 -13.65
C GLY A 262 2.41 -21.47 -13.62
N LEU A 263 2.42 -20.42 -14.45
CA LEU A 263 3.50 -19.43 -14.48
C LEU A 263 3.54 -18.52 -13.24
N ALA A 264 2.49 -18.47 -12.43
CA ALA A 264 2.49 -17.79 -11.13
C ALA A 264 3.02 -18.66 -9.98
N SER A 265 3.40 -19.92 -10.23
CA SER A 265 3.83 -20.88 -9.20
C SER A 265 5.20 -20.53 -8.63
N GLU A 266 5.31 -20.62 -7.29
CA GLU A 266 6.59 -20.55 -6.55
C GLU A 266 7.30 -21.91 -6.47
N LYS A 267 6.58 -23.00 -6.81
CA LYS A 267 7.17 -24.36 -6.78
C LYS A 267 8.10 -24.50 -7.97
N PRO A 268 9.39 -24.85 -7.75
CA PRO A 268 10.31 -25.07 -8.84
C PRO A 268 9.84 -26.19 -9.79
N ALA A 269 9.94 -25.95 -11.08
CA ALA A 269 9.78 -26.95 -12.13
C ALA A 269 11.16 -27.31 -12.69
N THR A 270 11.36 -28.59 -13.07
CA THR A 270 12.61 -29.01 -13.70
C THR A 270 12.45 -28.96 -15.22
N VAL A 271 13.28 -28.15 -15.88
CA VAL A 271 13.30 -27.98 -17.33
C VAL A 271 14.70 -28.36 -17.81
N LYS A 272 14.84 -29.43 -18.58
CA LYS A 272 16.14 -29.94 -19.08
C LYS A 272 17.20 -30.07 -17.97
N GLY A 273 16.79 -30.59 -16.80
CA GLY A 273 17.67 -30.79 -15.63
C GLY A 273 17.91 -29.55 -14.76
N ILE A 274 17.43 -28.37 -15.16
CA ILE A 274 17.59 -27.11 -14.40
C ILE A 274 16.32 -26.83 -13.61
N LYS A 275 16.45 -26.51 -12.32
CA LYS A 275 15.32 -26.04 -11.48
C LYS A 275 15.04 -24.57 -11.76
N VAL A 276 13.82 -24.28 -12.20
CA VAL A 276 13.34 -22.93 -12.49
C VAL A 276 12.09 -22.67 -11.67
N VAL A 277 12.02 -21.53 -10.98
CA VAL A 277 10.79 -21.05 -10.35
C VAL A 277 9.98 -20.29 -11.40
N PRO A 278 8.79 -20.79 -11.83
CA PRO A 278 8.05 -20.20 -12.95
C PRO A 278 7.70 -18.73 -12.70
N ARG A 279 7.28 -18.37 -11.49
CA ARG A 279 6.94 -16.98 -11.12
C ARG A 279 8.15 -16.05 -11.30
N ASP A 280 9.32 -16.45 -10.86
CA ASP A 280 10.52 -15.60 -10.92
C ASP A 280 10.93 -15.34 -12.38
N LEU A 281 10.85 -16.38 -13.22
CA LEU A 281 11.05 -16.25 -14.66
C LEU A 281 10.03 -15.30 -15.28
N LEU A 282 8.73 -15.48 -14.99
CA LEU A 282 7.66 -14.64 -15.50
C LEU A 282 7.86 -13.16 -15.09
N VAL A 283 8.15 -12.90 -13.81
CA VAL A 283 8.42 -11.55 -13.30
C VAL A 283 9.62 -10.93 -14.02
N ARG A 284 10.67 -11.71 -14.29
CA ARG A 284 11.84 -11.25 -15.03
C ARG A 284 11.46 -10.86 -16.47
N LEU A 285 10.75 -11.72 -17.19
CA LEU A 285 10.31 -11.48 -18.57
C LEU A 285 9.43 -10.23 -18.68
N ILE A 286 8.48 -10.04 -17.75
CA ILE A 286 7.61 -8.85 -17.74
C ILE A 286 8.42 -7.58 -17.48
N ARG A 287 9.42 -7.61 -16.59
CA ARG A 287 10.30 -6.46 -16.31
C ARG A 287 11.18 -6.06 -17.51
N ASP A 288 11.47 -7.00 -18.39
CA ASP A 288 12.28 -6.78 -19.58
C ASP A 288 11.45 -6.32 -20.80
N LEU A 289 10.10 -6.29 -20.67
CA LEU A 289 9.24 -5.75 -21.72
C LEU A 289 9.57 -4.28 -22.03
N PRO A 290 9.43 -3.84 -23.27
CA PRO A 290 9.58 -2.44 -23.65
C PRO A 290 8.67 -1.55 -22.79
N LYS A 291 9.21 -0.44 -22.32
CA LYS A 291 8.40 0.54 -21.60
C LYS A 291 7.41 1.19 -22.55
N PRO A 292 6.16 1.42 -22.13
CA PRO A 292 5.17 2.10 -22.95
C PRO A 292 5.62 3.54 -23.23
N THR A 293 5.39 4.01 -24.45
CA THR A 293 5.57 5.41 -24.81
C THR A 293 4.26 6.15 -24.58
N VAL A 294 4.29 7.08 -23.65
CA VAL A 294 3.12 7.93 -23.33
C VAL A 294 3.09 9.12 -24.27
N LYS A 295 1.92 9.36 -24.92
CA LYS A 295 1.66 10.55 -25.74
C LYS A 295 0.73 11.50 -25.01
N GLY A 296 1.27 12.65 -24.59
CA GLY A 296 0.51 13.67 -23.85
C GLY A 296 0.47 13.44 -22.34
N PRO A 297 -0.48 14.03 -21.62
CA PRO A 297 -0.55 13.93 -20.17
C PRO A 297 -1.03 12.56 -19.70
N ILE A 298 -0.54 12.12 -18.55
CA ILE A 298 -1.06 10.96 -17.81
C ILE A 298 -2.49 11.28 -17.37
N ARG A 299 -3.43 10.36 -17.65
CA ARG A 299 -4.87 10.49 -17.36
C ARG A 299 -5.40 9.25 -16.65
N GLU A 300 -4.86 8.98 -15.49
CA GLU A 300 -5.26 7.87 -14.64
C GLU A 300 -6.17 8.38 -13.53
N TYR A 301 -7.19 7.59 -13.19
CA TYR A 301 -8.19 7.94 -12.17
C TYR A 301 -8.50 6.70 -11.34
N GLU A 302 -8.57 6.88 -10.02
CA GLU A 302 -8.99 5.84 -9.09
C GLU A 302 -10.00 6.37 -8.09
N VAL A 303 -10.90 5.49 -7.65
CA VAL A 303 -11.76 5.71 -6.49
C VAL A 303 -11.58 4.54 -5.53
N ILE A 304 -11.07 4.86 -4.35
CA ILE A 304 -11.09 3.98 -3.19
C ILE A 304 -12.38 4.27 -2.42
N ARG A 305 -13.26 3.29 -2.32
CA ARG A 305 -14.53 3.38 -1.59
C ARG A 305 -14.52 2.52 -0.35
N VAL A 306 -14.87 3.11 0.78
CA VAL A 306 -15.19 2.38 2.01
C VAL A 306 -16.66 2.57 2.35
N VAL A 307 -17.34 1.45 2.60
CA VAL A 307 -18.72 1.42 3.07
C VAL A 307 -18.72 0.81 4.48
N ALA A 308 -19.07 1.61 5.48
CA ALA A 308 -19.27 1.13 6.85
C ALA A 308 -20.75 1.14 7.19
N LYS A 309 -21.29 0.01 7.67
CA LYS A 309 -22.66 -0.11 8.12
C LYS A 309 -22.72 -0.43 9.61
N GLY A 310 -23.66 0.16 10.28
CA GLY A 310 -23.81 -0.02 11.73
C GLY A 310 -25.00 0.74 12.30
N LYS A 311 -24.87 1.15 13.56
CA LYS A 311 -25.89 1.94 14.26
C LYS A 311 -25.30 3.23 14.80
N LYS A 312 -26.08 4.30 14.75
CA LYS A 312 -25.85 5.56 15.44
C LYS A 312 -27.13 5.98 16.16
N ASN A 313 -27.06 6.20 17.46
CA ASN A 313 -28.22 6.51 18.32
C ASN A 313 -29.35 5.48 18.17
N GLY A 314 -29.01 4.19 18.04
CA GLY A 314 -29.97 3.10 17.87
C GLY A 314 -30.44 2.86 16.42
N GLU A 315 -30.30 3.82 15.53
CA GLU A 315 -30.75 3.75 14.14
C GLU A 315 -29.70 3.11 13.23
N ALA A 316 -30.17 2.33 12.24
CA ALA A 316 -29.31 1.78 11.20
C ALA A 316 -28.79 2.89 10.27
N GLN A 317 -27.49 2.92 10.04
CA GLN A 317 -26.88 3.93 9.19
C GLN A 317 -25.75 3.34 8.36
N THR A 318 -25.57 3.87 7.14
CA THR A 318 -24.47 3.57 6.25
C THR A 318 -23.62 4.82 6.04
N ARG A 319 -22.30 4.65 6.13
CA ARG A 319 -21.29 5.66 5.83
C ARG A 319 -20.54 5.25 4.58
N ILE A 320 -20.50 6.09 3.56
CA ILE A 320 -19.73 5.88 2.35
C ILE A 320 -18.68 6.97 2.27
N VAL A 321 -17.42 6.55 2.18
CA VAL A 321 -16.26 7.46 2.07
C VAL A 321 -15.48 7.06 0.84
N ASP A 322 -15.34 7.99 -0.08
CA ASP A 322 -14.60 7.83 -1.34
C ASP A 322 -13.33 8.69 -1.31
N CYS A 323 -12.18 8.13 -1.64
CA CYS A 323 -10.99 8.89 -2.00
C CYS A 323 -10.80 8.85 -3.51
N HIS A 324 -10.74 10.03 -4.12
CA HIS A 324 -10.57 10.21 -5.57
C HIS A 324 -9.12 10.59 -5.86
N THR A 325 -8.39 9.77 -6.57
CA THR A 325 -7.01 10.03 -7.00
C THR A 325 -6.95 10.40 -8.48
N ARG A 326 -6.17 11.43 -8.82
CA ARG A 326 -5.98 11.92 -10.20
C ARG A 326 -4.52 12.03 -10.63
N GLY A 327 -3.62 11.49 -9.83
CA GLY A 327 -2.19 11.64 -10.03
C GLY A 327 -1.65 13.05 -9.73
N MET A 328 -0.35 13.22 -9.94
CA MET A 328 0.39 14.47 -9.76
C MET A 328 1.11 14.87 -11.06
N PRO A 329 0.41 15.46 -12.03
CA PRO A 329 1.00 15.80 -13.34
C PRO A 329 2.26 16.65 -13.26
N LYS A 330 2.33 17.56 -12.28
CA LYS A 330 3.53 18.39 -12.04
C LYS A 330 4.79 17.56 -11.71
N TRP A 331 4.61 16.35 -11.22
CA TRP A 331 5.70 15.41 -10.90
C TRP A 331 5.85 14.30 -11.97
N GLY A 332 4.99 14.30 -12.98
CA GLY A 332 4.93 13.21 -13.97
C GLY A 332 4.52 11.87 -13.35
N ILE A 333 3.67 11.89 -12.32
CA ILE A 333 3.24 10.72 -11.56
C ILE A 333 1.74 10.53 -11.75
N GLY A 334 1.32 9.32 -12.09
CA GLY A 334 -0.06 8.89 -12.18
C GLY A 334 -0.63 8.46 -10.82
N LEU A 335 -1.39 7.36 -10.81
CA LEU A 335 -2.02 6.79 -9.59
C LEU A 335 -1.01 6.37 -8.52
N ASP A 336 0.21 6.02 -8.89
CA ASP A 336 1.28 5.65 -7.98
C ASP A 336 1.49 6.65 -6.80
N ILE A 337 0.98 7.88 -6.95
CA ILE A 337 1.05 8.92 -5.90
C ILE A 337 0.31 8.48 -4.63
N ASP A 338 -0.79 7.74 -4.75
CA ASP A 338 -1.60 7.28 -3.62
C ASP A 338 -0.93 6.19 -2.79
N THR A 339 -0.01 5.45 -3.40
CA THR A 339 0.80 4.46 -2.69
C THR A 339 2.11 5.05 -2.18
N GLY A 340 2.75 5.93 -2.96
CA GLY A 340 4.08 6.44 -2.63
C GLY A 340 4.10 7.65 -1.69
N SER A 341 3.05 8.49 -1.65
CA SER A 341 3.03 9.68 -0.79
C SER A 341 2.51 9.45 0.64
N PRO A 342 1.54 8.55 0.93
CA PRO A 342 1.05 8.34 2.29
C PRO A 342 2.12 7.99 3.32
N PRO A 343 3.14 7.16 3.04
CA PRO A 343 4.19 6.89 4.02
C PRO A 343 5.03 8.13 4.35
N SER A 344 5.26 9.02 3.38
CA SER A 344 5.89 10.32 3.62
C SER A 344 5.02 11.20 4.51
N ILE A 345 3.71 11.27 4.24
CA ILE A 345 2.75 12.03 5.05
C ILE A 345 2.77 11.51 6.49
N ALA A 346 2.61 10.20 6.70
CA ALA A 346 2.57 9.60 8.03
C ALA A 346 3.88 9.77 8.80
N ALA A 347 5.03 9.66 8.12
CA ALA A 347 6.33 9.92 8.75
C ALA A 347 6.47 11.37 9.22
N GLN A 348 5.96 12.33 8.45
CA GLN A 348 5.93 13.74 8.83
C GLN A 348 4.93 14.02 9.96
N MET A 349 3.74 13.41 9.94
CA MET A 349 2.76 13.48 11.04
C MET A 349 3.36 12.93 12.35
N LEU A 350 4.10 11.82 12.26
CA LEU A 350 4.82 11.26 13.41
C LEU A 350 5.88 12.24 13.94
N ALA A 351 6.61 12.90 13.03
CA ALA A 351 7.63 13.89 13.36
C ALA A 351 7.06 15.15 14.03
N ARG A 352 5.87 15.58 13.64
CA ARG A 352 5.15 16.70 14.26
C ARG A 352 4.44 16.32 15.58
N GLY A 353 4.53 15.04 16.01
CA GLY A 353 3.88 14.55 17.23
C GLY A 353 2.36 14.35 17.10
N GLU A 354 1.81 14.38 15.89
CA GLU A 354 0.39 14.10 15.62
C GLU A 354 0.06 12.61 15.82
N ILE A 355 1.04 11.72 15.61
CA ILE A 355 0.93 10.30 15.89
C ILE A 355 1.64 9.99 17.22
N LYS A 356 0.86 9.73 18.27
CA LYS A 356 1.37 9.54 19.64
C LYS A 356 1.45 8.07 20.06
N VAL A 357 0.74 7.19 19.37
CA VAL A 357 0.65 5.76 19.72
C VAL A 357 1.98 5.06 19.49
N ARG A 358 2.39 4.18 20.42
CA ARG A 358 3.61 3.38 20.34
C ARG A 358 3.28 1.91 20.16
N GLY A 359 4.11 1.20 19.39
CA GLY A 359 3.93 -0.21 19.07
C GLY A 359 3.93 -0.46 17.57
N ALA A 360 3.76 -1.72 17.16
CA ALA A 360 3.47 -2.08 15.78
C ALA A 360 1.95 -2.05 15.60
N ILE A 361 1.46 -1.10 14.84
CA ILE A 361 0.05 -0.72 14.75
C ILE A 361 -0.37 -0.47 13.30
N PRO A 362 -1.61 -0.80 12.92
CA PRO A 362 -2.11 -0.50 11.58
C PRO A 362 -2.46 0.99 11.42
N ALA A 363 -2.62 1.41 10.17
CA ALA A 363 -2.87 2.82 9.84
C ALA A 363 -4.16 3.37 10.48
N GLU A 364 -5.23 2.58 10.58
CA GLU A 364 -6.49 3.00 11.21
C GLU A 364 -6.36 3.26 12.72
N VAL A 365 -5.31 2.76 13.36
CA VAL A 365 -5.02 3.06 14.77
C VAL A 365 -4.06 4.24 14.91
N ALA A 366 -3.10 4.35 13.98
CA ALA A 366 -2.03 5.33 14.06
C ALA A 366 -2.46 6.72 13.60
N VAL A 367 -3.20 6.83 12.49
CA VAL A 367 -3.34 8.05 11.70
C VAL A 367 -4.70 8.71 11.95
N ASP A 368 -4.68 9.99 12.38
CA ASP A 368 -5.91 10.80 12.46
C ASP A 368 -6.41 11.12 11.05
N PRO A 369 -7.70 10.84 10.74
CA PRO A 369 -8.24 11.05 9.40
C PRO A 369 -8.17 12.49 8.91
N MET A 370 -8.57 13.47 9.71
CA MET A 370 -8.75 14.84 9.22
C MET A 370 -7.44 15.52 8.80
N PRO A 371 -6.36 15.50 9.61
CA PRO A 371 -5.06 16.01 9.17
C PRO A 371 -4.52 15.24 7.96
N PHE A 372 -4.71 13.92 7.94
CA PHE A 372 -4.26 13.08 6.83
C PHE A 372 -4.98 13.42 5.52
N PHE A 373 -6.31 13.63 5.54
CA PHE A 373 -7.08 14.04 4.37
C PHE A 373 -6.66 15.41 3.85
N ALA A 374 -6.33 16.34 4.75
CA ALA A 374 -5.78 17.63 4.35
C ALA A 374 -4.45 17.48 3.60
N GLU A 375 -3.60 16.55 4.01
CA GLU A 375 -2.35 16.23 3.32
C GLU A 375 -2.57 15.50 1.99
N LEU A 376 -3.51 14.57 1.93
CA LEU A 376 -3.91 13.89 0.68
C LEU A 376 -4.38 14.91 -0.38
N LYS A 377 -5.20 15.89 0.03
CA LYS A 377 -5.72 16.94 -0.87
C LYS A 377 -4.60 17.73 -1.56
N LYS A 378 -3.49 18.00 -0.87
CA LYS A 378 -2.31 18.67 -1.45
C LYS A 378 -1.64 17.85 -2.57
N ARG A 379 -1.96 16.54 -2.65
CA ARG A 379 -1.44 15.57 -3.62
C ARG A 379 -2.51 15.10 -4.61
N ASN A 380 -3.54 15.93 -4.83
CA ASN A 380 -4.67 15.67 -5.74
C ASN A 380 -5.48 14.41 -5.39
N MET A 381 -5.54 14.06 -4.11
CA MET A 381 -6.38 13.00 -3.58
C MET A 381 -7.49 13.64 -2.74
N GLU A 382 -8.72 13.58 -3.23
CA GLU A 382 -9.87 14.25 -2.61
C GLU A 382 -10.78 13.23 -1.91
N VAL A 383 -10.97 13.41 -0.60
CA VAL A 383 -11.89 12.56 0.18
C VAL A 383 -13.28 13.17 0.18
N ARG A 384 -14.28 12.38 -0.21
CA ARG A 384 -15.70 12.71 -0.22
C ARG A 384 -16.48 11.75 0.66
N TYR A 385 -17.47 12.26 1.34
CA TYR A 385 -18.26 11.55 2.33
C TYR A 385 -19.75 11.67 2.06
N ARG A 386 -20.48 10.55 2.25
CA ARG A 386 -21.94 10.49 2.17
C ARG A 386 -22.49 9.67 3.32
N ARG A 387 -23.59 10.14 3.88
CA ARG A 387 -24.41 9.42 4.87
C ARG A 387 -25.69 8.95 4.16
N LEU A 388 -26.03 7.68 4.37
CA LEU A 388 -27.35 7.14 4.03
C LEU A 388 -28.01 6.70 5.33
N THR A 389 -29.20 7.18 5.56
CA THR A 389 -30.12 6.68 6.60
C THR A 389 -30.98 5.61 5.95
N GLY A 390 -31.08 4.46 6.58
CA GLY A 390 -31.90 3.33 6.12
C GLY A 390 -33.38 3.63 6.20
#